data_befd7e9aafc9ec979e815eabd28352c7
#
_entry.id   befd7e9aafc9ec979e815eabd28352c7
#
_cell.length_a   1.000
_cell.length_b   1.000
_cell.length_c   1.000
_cell.angle_alpha   90.00
_cell.angle_beta   90.00
_cell.angle_gamma   90.00
#
_symmetry.space_group_name_H-M   'P 1'
#
loop_
_entity.id
_entity.type
_entity.pdbx_description
1 polymer ?
#
loop_
_entity_poly.entity_id
_entity_poly.type
_entity_poly.pdbx_seq_one_letter_code
_entity_poly.pdbx_strand_id
1 'polypeptide(L)'
;SELALNFAQALAELGGKPVHFFDLDMTKPLFRSRDRREALEALGVEVHYEAQFMDAPTLTGGVRQRLNDPHCCAVLDVGGDYIGARSIGGYAPLHNRDGTTVYYVINPFRPWSATLEHIDQVLGETLGVSHVELARLRLVGNPNLGPETTPADVAEGARRLWELVSPYKPVDYLCVRRELCAALPEGLPCPVLPIRLWLTYPWATGPEPDAP
;
A
#
# COMPACT_ATOMS: atom_id res chain seq x y z
N SER A 1 -3.67 -1.30 -0.75
CA SER A 1 -4.38 -1.86 0.41
C SER A 1 -3.65 -3.03 1.05
N GLU A 2 -3.29 -4.11 0.31
CA GLU A 2 -2.59 -5.26 0.90
C GLU A 2 -1.36 -4.88 1.72
N LEU A 3 -0.50 -4.00 1.21
CA LEU A 3 0.69 -3.54 1.93
C LEU A 3 0.33 -2.75 3.19
N ALA A 4 -0.68 -1.89 3.12
CA ALA A 4 -1.14 -1.11 4.26
C ALA A 4 -1.67 -2.02 5.39
N LEU A 5 -2.45 -3.06 5.04
CA LEU A 5 -2.95 -4.07 5.98
C LEU A 5 -1.79 -4.85 6.63
N ASN A 6 -0.79 -5.26 5.87
CA ASN A 6 0.40 -5.92 6.39
C ASN A 6 1.21 -5.03 7.33
N PHE A 7 1.34 -3.73 7.03
CA PHE A 7 2.01 -2.80 7.95
C PHE A 7 1.22 -2.59 9.23
N ALA A 8 -0.11 -2.49 9.17
CA ALA A 8 -0.93 -2.37 10.36
C ALA A 8 -0.79 -3.60 11.27
N GLN A 9 -0.83 -4.81 10.68
CA GLN A 9 -0.58 -6.05 11.41
C GLN A 9 0.81 -6.04 12.05
N ALA A 10 1.87 -5.77 11.29
CA ALA A 10 3.24 -5.78 11.79
C ALA A 10 3.45 -4.79 12.95
N LEU A 11 2.85 -3.59 12.86
CA LEU A 11 2.92 -2.60 13.92
C LEU A 11 2.16 -3.05 15.18
N ALA A 12 1.00 -3.72 15.02
CA ALA A 12 0.26 -4.27 16.15
C ALA A 12 1.03 -5.42 16.83
N GLU A 13 1.65 -6.30 16.06
CA GLU A 13 2.49 -7.40 16.55
C GLU A 13 3.75 -6.91 17.28
N LEU A 14 4.36 -5.82 16.81
CA LEU A 14 5.48 -5.19 17.51
C LEU A 14 5.10 -4.63 18.86
N GLY A 15 3.85 -4.23 19.04
CA GLY A 15 3.35 -3.66 20.27
C GLY A 15 3.93 -2.28 20.59
N GLY A 16 3.71 -1.84 21.84
CA GLY A 16 4.25 -0.58 22.37
C GLY A 16 3.41 0.66 22.12
N LYS A 17 2.64 0.71 21.02
CA LYS A 17 1.73 1.84 20.72
C LYS A 17 0.43 1.33 20.10
N PRO A 18 -0.72 1.98 20.39
CA PRO A 18 -1.96 1.75 19.65
C PRO A 18 -1.75 2.00 18.15
N VAL A 19 -2.38 1.17 17.32
CA VAL A 19 -2.32 1.29 15.86
C VAL A 19 -3.67 1.72 15.33
N HIS A 20 -3.69 2.83 14.58
CA HIS A 20 -4.86 3.35 13.90
C HIS A 20 -4.70 3.16 12.38
N PHE A 21 -5.65 2.48 11.78
CA PHE A 21 -5.70 2.24 10.34
C PHE A 21 -6.79 3.10 9.71
N PHE A 22 -6.45 3.88 8.69
CA PHE A 22 -7.38 4.73 7.96
C PHE A 22 -7.54 4.24 6.53
N ASP A 23 -8.73 3.79 6.16
CA ASP A 23 -9.10 3.51 4.77
C ASP A 23 -9.54 4.81 4.09
N LEU A 24 -8.62 5.38 3.31
CA LEU A 24 -8.84 6.60 2.53
C LEU A 24 -9.02 6.31 1.03
N ASP A 25 -9.02 5.05 0.62
CA ASP A 25 -9.25 4.65 -0.77
C ASP A 25 -10.74 4.64 -1.10
N MET A 26 -11.22 5.77 -1.58
CA MET A 26 -12.63 6.02 -1.89
C MET A 26 -13.02 5.55 -3.30
N THR A 27 -12.05 5.17 -4.13
CA THR A 27 -12.27 4.91 -5.56
C THR A 27 -12.50 3.45 -5.89
N LYS A 28 -12.09 2.53 -5.03
CA LYS A 28 -12.21 1.09 -5.29
C LYS A 28 -13.58 0.53 -4.88
N PRO A 29 -14.33 -0.09 -5.81
CA PRO A 29 -15.55 -0.80 -5.49
C PRO A 29 -15.31 -2.15 -4.83
N LEU A 30 -14.13 -2.77 -5.06
CA LEU A 30 -13.74 -4.10 -4.58
C LEU A 30 -12.35 -4.04 -3.93
N PHE A 31 -12.00 -5.05 -3.12
CA PHE A 31 -10.70 -5.16 -2.45
C PHE A 31 -10.39 -3.99 -1.51
N ARG A 32 -11.39 -3.56 -0.74
CA ARG A 32 -11.25 -2.47 0.21
C ARG A 32 -10.68 -2.98 1.51
N SER A 33 -9.76 -2.24 2.10
CA SER A 33 -9.17 -2.57 3.39
C SER A 33 -10.21 -2.60 4.52
N ARG A 34 -11.25 -1.78 4.44
CA ARG A 34 -12.38 -1.77 5.39
C ARG A 34 -13.15 -3.09 5.46
N ASP A 35 -13.12 -3.89 4.40
CA ASP A 35 -13.77 -5.20 4.37
C ASP A 35 -13.05 -6.21 5.29
N ARG A 36 -11.87 -5.87 5.80
CA ARG A 36 -11.07 -6.65 6.77
C ARG A 36 -11.04 -6.02 8.17
N ARG A 37 -11.98 -5.14 8.45
CA ARG A 37 -12.06 -4.42 9.72
C ARG A 37 -12.04 -5.38 10.93
N GLU A 38 -12.94 -6.35 10.98
CA GLU A 38 -13.07 -7.28 12.11
C GLU A 38 -11.76 -8.03 12.39
N ALA A 39 -11.08 -8.48 11.34
CA ALA A 39 -9.81 -9.19 11.47
C ALA A 39 -8.69 -8.27 11.98
N LEU A 40 -8.65 -6.99 11.57
CA LEU A 40 -7.69 -6.02 12.09
C LEU A 40 -8.00 -5.64 13.54
N GLU A 41 -9.28 -5.43 13.88
CA GLU A 41 -9.71 -5.13 15.25
C GLU A 41 -9.38 -6.28 16.21
N ALA A 42 -9.46 -7.54 15.77
CA ALA A 42 -9.03 -8.71 16.52
C ALA A 42 -7.52 -8.69 16.86
N LEU A 43 -6.70 -8.00 16.06
CA LEU A 43 -5.26 -7.76 16.30
C LEU A 43 -5.01 -6.50 17.17
N GLY A 44 -6.04 -5.81 17.63
CA GLY A 44 -5.91 -4.59 18.40
C GLY A 44 -5.68 -3.33 17.56
N VAL A 45 -5.95 -3.37 16.25
CA VAL A 45 -5.88 -2.21 15.35
C VAL A 45 -7.23 -1.49 15.36
N GLU A 46 -7.23 -0.19 15.59
CA GLU A 46 -8.44 0.64 15.48
C GLU A 46 -8.64 1.08 14.03
N VAL A 47 -9.76 0.63 13.39
CA VAL A 47 -10.02 0.88 11.97
C VAL A 47 -10.98 2.03 11.78
N HIS A 48 -10.56 3.02 10.97
CA HIS A 48 -11.32 4.22 10.64
C HIS A 48 -11.64 4.28 9.15
N TYR A 49 -12.89 4.48 8.81
CA TYR A 49 -13.35 4.72 7.45
C TYR A 49 -14.66 5.49 7.46
N GLU A 50 -14.99 6.14 6.35
CA GLU A 50 -16.29 6.76 6.16
C GLU A 50 -17.19 5.87 5.29
N ALA A 51 -18.42 5.66 5.75
CA ALA A 51 -19.46 5.09 4.92
C ALA A 51 -19.90 6.16 3.91
N GLN A 52 -19.55 5.99 2.64
CA GLN A 52 -19.98 6.91 1.59
C GLN A 52 -21.51 6.86 1.44
N PHE A 53 -22.17 7.98 1.66
CA PHE A 53 -23.46 8.28 1.04
C PHE A 53 -23.20 8.87 -0.35
N MET A 54 -23.90 8.40 -1.35
CA MET A 54 -23.64 8.43 -2.78
C MET A 54 -23.19 9.75 -3.43
N ASP A 55 -23.15 10.90 -2.79
CA ASP A 55 -22.85 12.18 -3.45
C ASP A 55 -22.02 13.20 -2.62
N ALA A 56 -21.48 12.82 -1.48
CA ALA A 56 -20.65 13.74 -0.70
C ALA A 56 -19.28 13.13 -0.39
N PRO A 57 -18.17 13.71 -0.87
CA PRO A 57 -16.82 13.31 -0.45
C PRO A 57 -16.62 13.71 1.01
N THR A 58 -16.79 12.76 1.92
CA THR A 58 -16.50 12.95 3.34
C THR A 58 -15.06 12.57 3.62
N LEU A 59 -14.33 13.45 4.31
CA LEU A 59 -12.98 13.12 4.80
C LEU A 59 -13.10 12.29 6.08
N THR A 60 -12.40 11.18 6.14
CA THR A 60 -12.33 10.35 7.34
C THR A 60 -11.84 11.18 8.53
N GLY A 61 -12.64 11.23 9.60
CA GLY A 61 -12.35 12.00 10.80
C GLY A 61 -11.12 11.47 11.55
N GLY A 62 -10.46 12.33 12.33
CA GLY A 62 -9.39 11.93 13.25
C GLY A 62 -7.99 11.78 12.63
N VAL A 63 -7.83 11.73 11.30
CA VAL A 63 -6.52 11.55 10.63
C VAL A 63 -5.48 12.54 11.14
N ARG A 64 -5.77 13.85 11.10
CA ARG A 64 -4.84 14.90 11.56
C ARG A 64 -4.46 14.75 13.02
N GLN A 65 -5.42 14.37 13.87
CA GLN A 65 -5.19 14.16 15.29
C GLN A 65 -4.21 13.00 15.52
N ARG A 66 -4.45 11.85 14.88
CA ARG A 66 -3.60 10.66 15.03
C ARG A 66 -2.23 10.84 14.39
N LEU A 67 -2.15 11.54 13.25
CA LEU A 67 -0.84 11.88 12.68
C LEU A 67 -0.01 12.78 13.60
N ASN A 68 -0.61 13.62 14.44
CA ASN A 68 0.10 14.47 15.40
C ASN A 68 0.34 13.83 16.77
N ASP A 69 -0.24 12.68 17.05
CA ASP A 69 -0.08 12.00 18.32
C ASP A 69 1.18 11.11 18.32
N PRO A 70 2.23 11.45 19.11
CA PRO A 70 3.45 10.64 19.19
C PRO A 70 3.24 9.30 19.92
N HIS A 71 2.10 9.10 20.58
CA HIS A 71 1.80 7.91 21.38
C HIS A 71 1.07 6.83 20.60
N CYS A 72 0.77 7.03 19.34
CA CYS A 72 0.17 6.02 18.46
C CYS A 72 0.93 5.87 17.14
N CYS A 73 0.62 4.80 16.41
CA CYS A 73 1.01 4.61 15.01
C CYS A 73 -0.23 4.80 14.13
N ALA A 74 -0.09 5.53 13.03
CA ALA A 74 -1.15 5.71 12.04
C ALA A 74 -0.71 5.12 10.70
N VAL A 75 -1.55 4.26 10.12
CA VAL A 75 -1.39 3.70 8.78
C VAL A 75 -2.52 4.22 7.90
N LEU A 76 -2.18 4.86 6.79
CA LEU A 76 -3.14 5.39 5.83
C LEU A 76 -3.11 4.55 4.55
N ASP A 77 -4.23 3.91 4.22
CA ASP A 77 -4.45 3.24 2.94
C ASP A 77 -5.04 4.25 1.94
N VAL A 78 -4.21 4.67 1.00
CA VAL A 78 -4.51 5.75 0.05
C VAL A 78 -4.67 5.16 -1.35
N GLY A 79 -5.69 5.60 -2.09
CA GLY A 79 -5.86 5.21 -3.49
C GLY A 79 -4.65 5.57 -4.34
N GLY A 80 -4.29 4.66 -5.26
CA GLY A 80 -3.06 4.74 -6.05
C GLY A 80 -3.14 5.67 -7.27
N ASP A 81 -4.22 6.41 -7.45
CA ASP A 81 -4.43 7.40 -8.50
C ASP A 81 -4.51 8.83 -7.92
N TYR A 82 -4.58 9.83 -8.80
CA TYR A 82 -4.66 11.24 -8.39
C TYR A 82 -5.96 11.56 -7.60
N ILE A 83 -7.05 10.82 -7.84
CA ILE A 83 -8.32 11.01 -7.12
C ILE A 83 -8.15 10.57 -5.66
N GLY A 84 -7.64 9.35 -5.45
CA GLY A 84 -7.36 8.82 -4.13
C GLY A 84 -6.29 9.63 -3.39
N ALA A 85 -5.19 9.96 -4.06
CA ALA A 85 -4.08 10.72 -3.49
C ALA A 85 -4.46 12.15 -3.04
N ARG A 86 -5.49 12.74 -3.65
CA ARG A 86 -6.02 14.05 -3.22
C ARG A 86 -6.49 14.04 -1.75
N SER A 87 -6.95 12.89 -1.25
CA SER A 87 -7.43 12.74 0.14
C SER A 87 -6.38 13.12 1.19
N ILE A 88 -5.09 13.00 0.86
CA ILE A 88 -4.00 13.33 1.78
C ILE A 88 -3.33 14.69 1.54
N GLY A 89 -3.71 15.42 0.50
CA GLY A 89 -3.10 16.72 0.16
C GLY A 89 -3.15 17.75 1.29
N GLY A 90 -4.24 17.77 2.05
CA GLY A 90 -4.38 18.64 3.22
C GLY A 90 -3.47 18.31 4.41
N TYR A 91 -2.75 17.19 4.35
CA TYR A 91 -1.82 16.73 5.39
C TYR A 91 -0.35 16.88 5.00
N ALA A 92 -0.03 17.61 3.94
CA ALA A 92 1.33 17.77 3.41
C ALA A 92 2.42 18.07 4.49
N PRO A 93 2.21 18.97 5.46
CA PRO A 93 3.18 19.19 6.52
C PRO A 93 3.41 17.99 7.44
N LEU A 94 2.46 17.04 7.48
CA LEU A 94 2.53 15.87 8.34
C LEU A 94 3.17 14.68 7.64
N HIS A 95 2.90 14.48 6.36
CA HIS A 95 3.51 13.35 5.64
C HIS A 95 4.91 13.67 5.08
N ASN A 96 5.31 14.92 4.98
CA ASN A 96 6.67 15.33 4.57
C ASN A 96 7.63 15.56 5.74
N ARG A 97 7.24 15.30 6.98
CA ARG A 97 8.10 15.45 8.16
C ARG A 97 8.85 14.17 8.51
N ASP A 98 9.85 14.29 9.37
CA ASP A 98 10.52 13.14 9.95
C ASP A 98 9.56 12.31 10.82
N GLY A 99 9.76 11.00 10.83
CA GLY A 99 8.88 10.05 11.52
C GLY A 99 7.67 9.60 10.70
N THR A 100 7.47 10.13 9.49
CA THR A 100 6.49 9.64 8.51
C THR A 100 7.21 9.01 7.32
N THR A 101 6.71 7.87 6.85
CA THR A 101 7.19 7.23 5.63
C THR A 101 6.03 7.13 4.64
N VAL A 102 6.26 7.57 3.42
CA VAL A 102 5.29 7.47 2.33
C VAL A 102 5.80 6.44 1.33
N TYR A 103 5.01 5.41 1.10
CA TYR A 103 5.30 4.37 0.13
C TYR A 103 4.46 4.54 -1.12
N TYR A 104 5.12 4.51 -2.28
CA TYR A 104 4.47 4.42 -3.57
C TYR A 104 4.66 3.02 -4.14
N VAL A 105 3.55 2.31 -4.31
CA VAL A 105 3.55 0.89 -4.69
C VAL A 105 3.35 0.77 -6.20
N ILE A 106 4.31 0.15 -6.89
CA ILE A 106 4.28 -0.04 -8.34
C ILE A 106 4.10 -1.52 -8.67
N ASN A 107 3.03 -1.86 -9.38
CA ASN A 107 2.87 -3.18 -9.97
C ASN A 107 3.27 -3.12 -11.46
N PRO A 108 4.41 -3.70 -11.87
CA PRO A 108 4.94 -3.60 -13.24
C PRO A 108 4.07 -4.27 -14.30
N PHE A 109 3.07 -5.06 -13.88
CA PHE A 109 2.14 -5.73 -14.79
C PHE A 109 0.87 -4.93 -15.08
N ARG A 110 0.73 -3.74 -14.47
CA ARG A 110 -0.40 -2.88 -14.75
C ARG A 110 -0.11 -1.96 -15.95
N PRO A 111 -1.11 -1.67 -16.80
CA PRO A 111 -0.91 -0.83 -17.99
C PRO A 111 -0.28 0.54 -17.68
N TRP A 112 -0.70 1.17 -16.59
CA TRP A 112 -0.19 2.48 -16.14
C TRP A 112 1.18 2.43 -15.46
N SER A 113 1.82 1.26 -15.39
CA SER A 113 3.18 1.05 -14.90
C SER A 113 4.01 0.25 -15.90
N ALA A 114 3.55 0.16 -17.15
CA ALA A 114 4.17 -0.65 -18.18
C ALA A 114 5.43 -0.02 -18.77
N THR A 115 5.53 1.30 -18.73
CA THR A 115 6.70 2.06 -19.22
C THR A 115 7.09 3.13 -18.21
N LEU A 116 8.30 3.68 -18.37
CA LEU A 116 8.77 4.77 -17.52
C LEU A 116 7.87 6.02 -17.65
N GLU A 117 7.44 6.34 -18.87
CA GLU A 117 6.58 7.49 -19.15
C GLU A 117 5.23 7.37 -18.41
N HIS A 118 4.64 6.17 -18.42
CA HIS A 118 3.40 5.93 -17.67
C HIS A 118 3.60 6.06 -16.17
N ILE A 119 4.70 5.51 -15.63
CA ILE A 119 5.03 5.62 -14.20
C ILE A 119 5.23 7.10 -13.83
N ASP A 120 5.99 7.84 -14.62
CA ASP A 120 6.30 9.27 -14.37
C ASP A 120 5.03 10.12 -14.43
N GLN A 121 4.17 9.90 -15.43
CA GLN A 121 2.90 10.60 -15.54
C GLN A 121 2.01 10.36 -14.31
N VAL A 122 1.74 9.10 -13.96
CA VAL A 122 0.84 8.77 -12.84
C VAL A 122 1.43 9.23 -11.51
N LEU A 123 2.74 9.08 -11.33
CA LEU A 123 3.45 9.57 -10.16
C LEU A 123 3.39 11.09 -10.07
N GLY A 124 3.64 11.81 -11.18
CA GLY A 124 3.57 13.26 -11.24
C GLY A 124 2.18 13.80 -10.87
N GLU A 125 1.12 13.21 -11.43
CA GLU A 125 -0.27 13.56 -11.10
C GLU A 125 -0.56 13.30 -9.60
N THR A 126 -0.10 12.16 -9.07
CA THR A 126 -0.28 11.78 -7.67
C THR A 126 0.46 12.74 -6.73
N LEU A 127 1.71 13.07 -7.02
CA LEU A 127 2.50 14.03 -6.23
C LEU A 127 1.91 15.44 -6.29
N GLY A 128 1.41 15.84 -7.46
CA GLY A 128 0.79 17.17 -7.67
C GLY A 128 -0.42 17.43 -6.78
N VAL A 129 -1.24 16.41 -6.49
CA VAL A 129 -2.44 16.56 -5.65
C VAL A 129 -2.23 16.19 -4.18
N SER A 130 -1.30 15.27 -3.90
CA SER A 130 -0.97 14.85 -2.54
C SER A 130 0.01 15.79 -1.84
N HIS A 131 0.78 16.55 -2.63
CA HIS A 131 1.90 17.38 -2.16
C HIS A 131 2.98 16.60 -1.39
N VAL A 132 3.11 15.29 -1.68
CA VAL A 132 4.23 14.48 -1.19
C VAL A 132 5.50 14.89 -1.92
N GLU A 133 6.55 15.18 -1.16
CA GLU A 133 7.87 15.48 -1.73
C GLU A 133 8.52 14.22 -2.28
N LEU A 134 8.96 14.24 -3.55
CA LEU A 134 9.60 13.09 -4.20
C LEU A 134 10.80 12.55 -3.38
N ALA A 135 11.53 13.43 -2.71
CA ALA A 135 12.65 13.04 -1.85
C ALA A 135 12.22 12.16 -0.66
N ARG A 136 11.00 12.34 -0.16
CA ARG A 136 10.42 11.59 0.97
C ARG A 136 9.78 10.27 0.55
N LEU A 137 9.47 10.14 -0.73
CA LEU A 137 8.79 8.96 -1.25
C LEU A 137 9.72 7.75 -1.28
N ARG A 138 9.23 6.60 -0.84
CA ARG A 138 9.89 5.30 -0.98
C ARG A 138 9.16 4.46 -2.02
N LEU A 139 9.91 3.87 -2.96
CA LEU A 139 9.33 3.02 -3.98
C LEU A 139 9.29 1.57 -3.53
N VAL A 140 8.15 0.93 -3.75
CA VAL A 140 7.93 -0.48 -3.44
C VAL A 140 7.41 -1.19 -4.67
N GLY A 141 8.10 -2.26 -5.08
CA GLY A 141 7.65 -3.13 -6.16
C GLY A 141 6.61 -4.14 -5.65
N ASN A 142 5.55 -4.32 -6.41
CA ASN A 142 4.54 -5.36 -6.16
C ASN A 142 4.26 -6.14 -7.45
N PRO A 143 5.19 -7.00 -7.90
CA PRO A 143 5.02 -7.81 -9.11
C PRO A 143 3.95 -8.89 -8.87
N ASN A 144 2.70 -8.55 -9.18
CA ASN A 144 1.54 -9.36 -8.80
C ASN A 144 0.50 -9.40 -9.93
N LEU A 145 0.18 -10.62 -10.35
CA LEU A 145 -0.88 -10.96 -11.32
C LEU A 145 -2.16 -11.49 -10.64
N GLY A 146 -2.21 -11.47 -9.31
CA GLY A 146 -3.30 -12.03 -8.52
C GLY A 146 -2.93 -13.41 -7.92
N PRO A 147 -3.94 -14.28 -7.65
CA PRO A 147 -3.71 -15.58 -7.04
C PRO A 147 -2.77 -16.49 -7.84
N GLU A 148 -2.77 -16.35 -9.17
CA GLU A 148 -1.97 -17.14 -10.11
C GLU A 148 -0.50 -16.70 -10.22
N THR A 149 -0.09 -15.67 -9.49
CA THR A 149 1.31 -15.18 -9.52
C THR A 149 2.27 -16.29 -9.14
N THR A 150 3.27 -16.51 -9.99
CA THR A 150 4.33 -17.50 -9.79
C THR A 150 5.65 -16.85 -9.33
N PRO A 151 6.61 -17.62 -8.79
CA PRO A 151 7.96 -17.09 -8.51
C PRO A 151 8.66 -16.52 -9.75
N ALA A 152 8.41 -17.10 -10.93
CA ALA A 152 8.95 -16.59 -12.19
C ALA A 152 8.38 -15.23 -12.56
N ASP A 153 7.07 -15.03 -12.37
CA ASP A 153 6.44 -13.70 -12.57
C ASP A 153 7.02 -12.67 -11.62
N VAL A 154 7.25 -13.03 -10.36
CA VAL A 154 7.88 -12.14 -9.38
C VAL A 154 9.27 -11.72 -9.85
N ALA A 155 10.10 -12.64 -10.29
CA ALA A 155 11.46 -12.37 -10.76
C ALA A 155 11.44 -11.47 -12.02
N GLU A 156 10.59 -11.77 -12.98
CA GLU A 156 10.46 -10.98 -14.21
C GLU A 156 9.94 -9.57 -13.92
N GLY A 157 8.89 -9.45 -13.11
CA GLY A 157 8.35 -8.14 -12.73
C GLY A 157 9.35 -7.32 -11.90
N ALA A 158 10.13 -7.96 -11.03
CA ALA A 158 11.19 -7.31 -10.28
C ALA A 158 12.28 -6.75 -11.19
N ARG A 159 12.77 -7.56 -12.14
CA ARG A 159 13.78 -7.15 -13.13
C ARG A 159 13.27 -5.97 -13.97
N ARG A 160 12.08 -6.11 -14.52
CA ARG A 160 11.45 -5.06 -15.34
C ARG A 160 11.29 -3.75 -14.58
N LEU A 161 10.76 -3.79 -13.35
CA LEU A 161 10.61 -2.59 -12.54
C LEU A 161 11.96 -1.95 -12.23
N TRP A 162 12.95 -2.76 -11.85
CA TRP A 162 14.30 -2.27 -11.57
C TRP A 162 14.92 -1.55 -12.76
N GLU A 163 14.85 -2.14 -13.97
CA GLU A 163 15.38 -1.54 -15.19
C GLU A 163 14.71 -0.19 -15.51
N LEU A 164 13.41 -0.07 -15.24
CA LEU A 164 12.66 1.16 -15.51
C LEU A 164 12.98 2.28 -14.53
N VAL A 165 13.04 2.00 -13.23
CA VAL A 165 13.02 3.06 -12.21
C VAL A 165 14.32 3.25 -11.46
N SER A 166 15.20 2.23 -11.34
CA SER A 166 16.42 2.31 -10.52
C SER A 166 17.40 3.38 -10.96
N PRO A 167 17.50 3.79 -12.25
CA PRO A 167 18.35 4.90 -12.64
C PRO A 167 17.93 6.25 -12.05
N TYR A 168 16.68 6.38 -11.63
CA TYR A 168 16.09 7.64 -11.12
C TYR A 168 15.86 7.61 -9.63
N LYS A 169 15.36 6.48 -9.11
CA LYS A 169 15.10 6.31 -7.68
C LYS A 169 15.18 4.82 -7.32
N PRO A 170 15.83 4.46 -6.20
CA PRO A 170 15.91 3.08 -5.77
C PRO A 170 14.54 2.50 -5.44
N VAL A 171 14.36 1.20 -5.71
CA VAL A 171 13.24 0.41 -5.19
C VAL A 171 13.68 -0.16 -3.85
N ASP A 172 12.98 0.19 -2.78
CA ASP A 172 13.38 -0.20 -1.42
C ASP A 172 13.18 -1.70 -1.18
N TYR A 173 12.03 -2.25 -1.59
CA TYR A 173 11.75 -3.69 -1.54
C TYR A 173 10.68 -4.14 -2.54
N LEU A 174 10.62 -5.47 -2.70
CA LEU A 174 9.55 -6.16 -3.41
C LEU A 174 8.57 -6.74 -2.38
N CYS A 175 7.29 -6.40 -2.50
CA CYS A 175 6.23 -7.10 -1.78
C CYS A 175 5.90 -8.40 -2.51
N VAL A 176 6.05 -9.52 -1.83
CA VAL A 176 5.81 -10.85 -2.40
C VAL A 176 4.99 -11.67 -1.41
N ARG A 177 4.01 -12.42 -1.93
CA ARG A 177 3.26 -13.37 -1.10
C ARG A 177 4.21 -14.30 -0.36
N ARG A 178 3.99 -14.47 0.94
CA ARG A 178 4.85 -15.26 1.82
C ARG A 178 5.12 -16.67 1.28
N GLU A 179 4.08 -17.30 0.72
CA GLU A 179 4.12 -18.66 0.19
C GLU A 179 5.08 -18.82 -1.00
N LEU A 180 5.33 -17.74 -1.74
CA LEU A 180 6.23 -17.74 -2.89
C LEU A 180 7.69 -17.51 -2.50
N CYS A 181 7.94 -16.94 -1.32
CA CYS A 181 9.28 -16.46 -0.96
C CYS A 181 10.35 -17.56 -0.96
N ALA A 182 10.01 -18.78 -0.53
CA ALA A 182 10.96 -19.90 -0.50
C ALA A 182 11.37 -20.41 -1.89
N ALA A 183 10.57 -20.12 -2.92
CA ALA A 183 10.80 -20.57 -4.29
C ALA A 183 11.33 -19.44 -5.20
N LEU A 184 11.63 -18.27 -4.65
CA LEU A 184 12.21 -17.17 -5.43
C LEU A 184 13.66 -17.47 -5.82
N PRO A 185 14.08 -17.06 -7.03
CA PRO A 185 15.48 -17.18 -7.42
C PRO A 185 16.38 -16.28 -6.57
N GLU A 186 17.62 -16.69 -6.43
CA GLU A 186 18.67 -15.84 -5.85
C GLU A 186 18.96 -14.63 -6.76
N GLY A 187 19.48 -13.55 -6.17
CA GLY A 187 19.95 -12.37 -6.92
C GLY A 187 18.85 -11.44 -7.39
N LEU A 188 17.70 -11.41 -6.72
CA LEU A 188 16.71 -10.36 -6.95
C LEU A 188 17.32 -8.97 -6.71
N PRO A 189 16.89 -7.94 -7.49
CA PRO A 189 17.54 -6.63 -7.52
C PRO A 189 17.37 -5.81 -6.21
N CYS A 190 16.41 -6.18 -5.37
CA CYS A 190 16.19 -5.54 -4.08
C CYS A 190 15.60 -6.52 -3.04
N PRO A 191 15.65 -6.19 -1.74
CA PRO A 191 15.13 -7.04 -0.68
C PRO A 191 13.66 -7.40 -0.86
N VAL A 192 13.28 -8.60 -0.42
CA VAL A 192 11.89 -9.09 -0.43
C VAL A 192 11.25 -8.81 0.92
N LEU A 193 10.06 -8.20 0.90
CA LEU A 193 9.15 -8.06 2.03
C LEU A 193 8.04 -9.10 1.87
N PRO A 194 8.04 -10.19 2.64
CA PRO A 194 6.96 -11.16 2.62
C PRO A 194 5.65 -10.52 3.10
N ILE A 195 4.59 -10.64 2.31
CA ILE A 195 3.27 -10.16 2.68
C ILE A 195 2.27 -11.32 2.72
N ARG A 196 1.26 -11.18 3.57
CA ARG A 196 0.08 -12.02 3.60
C ARG A 196 -1.00 -11.40 2.71
N LEU A 197 -1.77 -12.21 1.99
CA LEU A 197 -2.98 -11.72 1.33
C LEU A 197 -4.10 -11.60 2.36
N TRP A 198 -4.61 -10.38 2.49
CA TRP A 198 -5.73 -10.05 3.36
C TRP A 198 -7.05 -10.01 2.61
N LEU A 199 -6.99 -9.58 1.34
CA LEU A 199 -8.17 -9.34 0.52
C LEU A 199 -8.49 -10.60 -0.30
N THR A 200 -9.75 -10.99 -0.28
CA THR A 200 -10.24 -12.13 -1.07
C THR A 200 -10.63 -11.69 -2.47
N TYR A 201 -10.39 -12.56 -3.42
CA TYR A 201 -10.85 -12.39 -4.79
C TYR A 201 -12.22 -13.06 -4.93
N PRO A 202 -13.31 -12.35 -5.29
CA PRO A 202 -14.66 -12.92 -5.38
C PRO A 202 -14.78 -14.11 -6.34
N TRP A 203 -13.82 -14.23 -7.27
CA TRP A 203 -13.75 -15.32 -8.26
C TRP A 203 -12.74 -16.41 -7.89
N ALA A 204 -12.01 -16.28 -6.80
CA ALA A 204 -11.09 -17.30 -6.35
C ALA A 204 -11.88 -18.39 -5.61
N THR A 205 -11.90 -19.60 -6.18
CA THR A 205 -12.55 -20.78 -5.61
C THR A 205 -11.66 -21.52 -4.60
N GLY A 206 -10.78 -20.81 -3.91
CA GLY A 206 -9.92 -21.37 -2.86
C GLY A 206 -10.49 -21.16 -1.45
N PRO A 207 -9.96 -21.85 -0.44
CA PRO A 207 -10.28 -21.55 0.95
C PRO A 207 -9.99 -20.09 1.26
N GLU A 208 -10.81 -19.48 2.12
CA GLU A 208 -10.53 -18.12 2.61
C GLU A 208 -9.09 -18.05 3.15
N PRO A 209 -8.38 -16.92 2.94
CA PRO A 209 -7.08 -16.72 3.58
C PRO A 209 -7.28 -16.95 5.08
N ASP A 210 -6.41 -17.75 5.69
CA ASP A 210 -6.48 -18.10 7.10
C ASP A 210 -6.76 -16.84 7.94
N ALA A 211 -7.79 -16.94 8.78
CA ALA A 211 -8.02 -15.93 9.81
C ALA A 211 -6.80 -15.86 10.74
N PRO A 212 -6.52 -14.72 11.36
CA PRO A 212 -5.37 -14.52 12.22
C PRO A 212 -5.32 -15.47 13.39
#